data_415faa5352a9e44b0035cd5210bcdd4c
#
_entry.id   415faa5352a9e44b0035cd5210bcdd4c
#
_cell.length_a   1.000
_cell.length_b   1.000
_cell.length_c   1.000
_cell.angle_alpha   90.00
_cell.angle_beta   90.00
_cell.angle_gamma   90.00
#
_symmetry.space_group_name_H-M   'P 1'
#
loop_
_entity.id
_entity.type
_entity.pdbx_description
1 polymer ?
#
loop_
_entity_poly.entity_id
_entity_poly.type
_entity_poly.pdbx_seq_one_letter_code
_entity_poly.pdbx_strand_id
1 'polypeptide(L)'
;NISNLITHMARGNTALSISMTGVSSLLAIVTTPLNILFWAALNPDTNALLRQVSIEPLSFLGSTMAILGIPMVLGLATVHYWPRLGHLLRRPLQIMSFLFLVAFIGGAIFTNARYLTVFVQSILPFVVLHNAIAIGLGWGTAKVLRLSDYDTRAMTIEVSMHNSGLGLALILNQFDGLGGAALVAAGWGVWHLISGWALAAWWKRRDPHPQGGSQVARTDTAE
;
A
#
# COMPACT_ATOMS: atom_id res chain seq x y z
N ASN A 1 -6.32 5.05 4.73
CA ASN A 1 -5.07 4.66 4.07
C ASN A 1 -3.99 5.69 4.39
N ILE A 2 -2.79 5.24 4.73
CA ILE A 2 -1.69 6.13 5.14
C ILE A 2 -1.21 6.96 3.94
N SER A 3 -1.25 6.43 2.71
CA SER A 3 -0.90 7.15 1.48
C SER A 3 -1.69 8.45 1.33
N ASN A 4 -3.00 8.43 1.62
CA ASN A 4 -3.86 9.61 1.53
C ASN A 4 -3.46 10.70 2.54
N LEU A 5 -3.06 10.31 3.76
CA LEU A 5 -2.56 11.24 4.77
C LEU A 5 -1.22 11.86 4.32
N ILE A 6 -0.30 11.03 3.82
CA ILE A 6 1.00 11.49 3.33
C ILE A 6 0.82 12.42 2.13
N THR A 7 -0.10 12.10 1.19
CA THR A 7 -0.46 12.97 0.06
C THR A 7 -0.99 14.33 0.53
N HIS A 8 -1.88 14.33 1.51
CA HIS A 8 -2.38 15.58 2.11
C HIS A 8 -1.24 16.43 2.70
N MET A 9 -0.34 15.79 3.45
CA MET A 9 0.82 16.48 4.05
C MET A 9 1.83 16.99 3.01
N ALA A 10 1.96 16.27 1.89
CA ALA A 10 2.76 16.67 0.74
C ALA A 10 2.12 17.82 -0.07
N ARG A 11 0.94 18.33 0.32
CA ARG A 11 0.14 19.27 -0.46
C ARG A 11 -0.18 18.72 -1.86
N GLY A 12 -0.46 17.42 -1.96
CA GLY A 12 -0.89 16.75 -3.19
C GLY A 12 -2.41 16.69 -3.29
N ASN A 13 -2.92 16.21 -4.44
CA ASN A 13 -4.35 15.99 -4.67
C ASN A 13 -4.85 14.78 -3.88
N THR A 14 -5.38 15.04 -2.68
CA THR A 14 -5.89 13.99 -1.78
C THR A 14 -7.11 13.26 -2.38
N ALA A 15 -7.95 13.95 -3.15
CA ALA A 15 -9.12 13.33 -3.80
C ALA A 15 -8.66 12.30 -4.84
N LEU A 16 -7.67 12.63 -5.66
CA LEU A 16 -7.06 11.69 -6.61
C LEU A 16 -6.43 10.49 -5.87
N SER A 17 -5.67 10.72 -4.80
CA SER A 17 -5.07 9.65 -3.99
C SER A 17 -6.13 8.70 -3.43
N ILE A 18 -7.23 9.20 -2.88
CA ILE A 18 -8.35 8.39 -2.39
C ILE A 18 -8.97 7.56 -3.53
N SER A 19 -9.17 8.16 -4.69
CA SER A 19 -9.74 7.47 -5.85
C SER A 19 -8.81 6.36 -6.35
N MET A 20 -7.52 6.64 -6.48
CA MET A 20 -6.50 5.65 -6.86
C MET A 20 -6.43 4.50 -5.86
N THR A 21 -6.44 4.79 -4.56
CA THR A 21 -6.50 3.77 -3.50
C THR A 21 -7.74 2.89 -3.65
N GLY A 22 -8.91 3.48 -3.92
CA GLY A 22 -10.16 2.74 -4.12
C GLY A 22 -10.07 1.78 -5.29
N VAL A 23 -9.65 2.28 -6.46
CA VAL A 23 -9.49 1.46 -7.67
C VAL A 23 -8.43 0.39 -7.49
N SER A 24 -7.24 0.73 -6.96
CA SER A 24 -6.16 -0.23 -6.76
C SER A 24 -6.55 -1.32 -5.75
N SER A 25 -7.29 -0.98 -4.70
CA SER A 25 -7.78 -1.96 -3.73
C SER A 25 -8.79 -2.94 -4.33
N LEU A 26 -9.68 -2.46 -5.21
CA LEU A 26 -10.61 -3.33 -5.96
C LEU A 26 -9.86 -4.27 -6.89
N LEU A 27 -8.91 -3.74 -7.65
CA LEU A 27 -8.10 -4.54 -8.57
C LEU A 27 -7.22 -5.54 -7.81
N ALA A 28 -6.70 -5.19 -6.64
CA ALA A 28 -5.84 -6.04 -5.84
C ALA A 28 -6.49 -7.37 -5.43
N ILE A 29 -7.82 -7.42 -5.31
CA ILE A 29 -8.55 -8.66 -5.01
C ILE A 29 -8.21 -9.76 -6.03
N VAL A 30 -8.08 -9.39 -7.28
CA VAL A 30 -7.80 -10.32 -8.38
C VAL A 30 -6.30 -10.31 -8.73
N THR A 31 -5.69 -9.13 -8.83
CA THR A 31 -4.31 -9.03 -9.31
C THR A 31 -3.29 -9.53 -8.30
N THR A 32 -3.54 -9.40 -6.99
CA THR A 32 -2.59 -9.86 -5.97
C THR A 32 -2.36 -11.37 -6.03
N PRO A 33 -3.38 -12.23 -5.94
CA PRO A 33 -3.17 -13.69 -6.02
C PRO A 33 -2.62 -14.12 -7.38
N LEU A 34 -3.05 -13.50 -8.47
CA LEU A 34 -2.52 -13.81 -9.80
C LEU A 34 -1.03 -13.46 -9.92
N ASN A 35 -0.61 -12.30 -9.43
CA ASN A 35 0.81 -11.92 -9.41
C ASN A 35 1.65 -12.89 -8.56
N ILE A 36 1.17 -13.26 -7.38
CA ILE A 36 1.89 -14.21 -6.52
C ILE A 36 2.10 -15.53 -7.24
N LEU A 37 1.03 -16.11 -7.81
CA LEU A 37 1.12 -17.37 -8.53
C LEU A 37 2.02 -17.28 -9.77
N PHE A 38 1.89 -16.17 -10.55
CA PHE A 38 2.70 -15.95 -11.75
C PHE A 38 4.20 -15.89 -11.43
N TRP A 39 4.59 -15.01 -10.49
CA TRP A 39 6.01 -14.85 -10.14
C TRP A 39 6.58 -16.07 -9.43
N ALA A 40 5.79 -16.73 -8.60
CA ALA A 40 6.21 -17.94 -7.93
C ALA A 40 6.40 -19.11 -8.91
N ALA A 41 5.60 -19.18 -9.97
CA ALA A 41 5.78 -20.19 -11.01
C ALA A 41 7.06 -20.01 -11.85
N LEU A 42 7.50 -18.76 -12.02
CA LEU A 42 8.71 -18.43 -12.79
C LEU A 42 10.02 -18.75 -12.06
N ASN A 43 10.00 -18.79 -10.73
CA ASN A 43 11.19 -19.08 -9.94
C ASN A 43 11.14 -20.55 -9.47
N PRO A 44 12.11 -21.41 -9.87
CA PRO A 44 12.12 -22.84 -9.50
C PRO A 44 12.10 -23.09 -8.00
N ASP A 45 12.83 -22.29 -7.21
CA ASP A 45 12.92 -22.45 -5.76
C ASP A 45 11.59 -22.10 -5.08
N THR A 46 10.96 -21.00 -5.52
CA THR A 46 9.65 -20.59 -4.99
C THR A 46 8.55 -21.57 -5.43
N ASN A 47 8.63 -22.09 -6.65
CA ASN A 47 7.70 -23.10 -7.15
C ASN A 47 7.81 -24.40 -6.35
N ALA A 48 9.04 -24.84 -6.04
CA ALA A 48 9.27 -25.99 -5.17
C ALA A 48 8.68 -25.77 -3.76
N LEU A 49 8.84 -24.58 -3.20
CA LEU A 49 8.27 -24.20 -1.92
C LEU A 49 6.74 -24.22 -1.93
N LEU A 50 6.09 -23.66 -2.97
CA LEU A 50 4.64 -23.70 -3.13
C LEU A 50 4.11 -25.13 -3.20
N ARG A 51 4.83 -26.03 -3.87
CA ARG A 51 4.48 -27.47 -3.95
C ARG A 51 4.66 -28.16 -2.60
N GLN A 52 5.70 -27.82 -1.84
CA GLN A 52 5.93 -28.38 -0.50
C GLN A 52 4.82 -28.00 0.49
N VAL A 53 4.32 -26.76 0.42
CA VAL A 53 3.21 -26.28 1.24
C VAL A 53 1.84 -26.75 0.70
N SER A 54 1.83 -27.56 -0.39
CA SER A 54 0.61 -28.10 -1.01
C SER A 54 -0.42 -27.01 -1.36
N ILE A 55 0.04 -25.85 -1.79
CA ILE A 55 -0.85 -24.74 -2.17
C ILE A 55 -1.49 -25.07 -3.51
N GLU A 56 -2.77 -25.42 -3.46
CA GLU A 56 -3.60 -25.59 -4.65
C GLU A 56 -3.91 -24.20 -5.25
N PRO A 57 -3.52 -23.90 -6.51
CA PRO A 57 -3.65 -22.55 -7.07
C PRO A 57 -5.08 -21.99 -7.02
N LEU A 58 -6.09 -22.82 -7.24
CA LEU A 58 -7.48 -22.41 -7.23
C LEU A 58 -7.97 -22.10 -5.81
N SER A 59 -7.60 -22.93 -4.83
CA SER A 59 -7.90 -22.70 -3.41
C SER A 59 -7.21 -21.42 -2.89
N PHE A 60 -5.94 -21.23 -3.28
CA PHE A 60 -5.19 -19.99 -2.96
C PHE A 60 -5.85 -18.74 -3.56
N LEU A 61 -6.26 -18.82 -4.82
CA LEU A 61 -6.97 -17.73 -5.49
C LEU A 61 -8.27 -17.41 -4.74
N GLY A 62 -9.10 -18.40 -4.47
CA GLY A 62 -10.40 -18.25 -3.81
C GLY A 62 -10.26 -17.69 -2.39
N SER A 63 -9.36 -18.24 -1.58
CA SER A 63 -9.13 -17.79 -0.20
C SER A 63 -8.56 -16.37 -0.14
N THR A 64 -7.62 -16.05 -1.03
CA THR A 64 -7.07 -14.69 -1.11
C THR A 64 -8.12 -13.69 -1.55
N MET A 65 -8.92 -14.00 -2.57
CA MET A 65 -10.04 -13.17 -2.99
C MET A 65 -11.08 -12.98 -1.86
N ALA A 66 -11.34 -14.01 -1.07
CA ALA A 66 -12.25 -13.91 0.06
C ALA A 66 -11.68 -13.00 1.19
N ILE A 67 -10.41 -13.19 1.55
CA ILE A 67 -9.72 -12.39 2.57
C ILE A 67 -9.72 -10.90 2.21
N LEU A 68 -9.57 -10.57 0.92
CA LEU A 68 -9.55 -9.20 0.44
C LEU A 68 -10.95 -8.65 0.14
N GLY A 69 -11.75 -9.46 -0.54
CA GLY A 69 -13.03 -9.04 -1.09
C GLY A 69 -14.11 -8.90 -0.01
N ILE A 70 -14.22 -9.85 0.91
CA ILE A 70 -15.27 -9.83 1.93
C ILE A 70 -15.21 -8.57 2.80
N PRO A 71 -14.08 -8.22 3.45
CA PRO A 71 -14.01 -7.00 4.25
C PRO A 71 -14.25 -5.73 3.44
N MET A 72 -13.80 -5.72 2.18
CA MET A 72 -13.98 -4.58 1.30
C MET A 72 -15.45 -4.39 0.92
N VAL A 73 -16.15 -5.46 0.52
CA VAL A 73 -17.57 -5.42 0.20
C VAL A 73 -18.38 -5.00 1.42
N LEU A 74 -18.08 -5.57 2.60
CA LEU A 74 -18.73 -5.20 3.86
C LEU A 74 -18.50 -3.73 4.21
N GLY A 75 -17.26 -3.23 4.03
CA GLY A 75 -16.92 -1.83 4.26
C GLY A 75 -17.68 -0.89 3.32
N LEU A 76 -17.72 -1.17 2.02
CA LEU A 76 -18.47 -0.40 1.03
C LEU A 76 -19.96 -0.44 1.29
N ALA A 77 -20.52 -1.61 1.58
CA ALA A 77 -21.93 -1.76 1.94
C ALA A 77 -22.28 -0.97 3.20
N THR A 78 -21.43 -1.01 4.22
CA THR A 78 -21.64 -0.24 5.44
C THR A 78 -21.68 1.27 5.16
N VAL A 79 -20.77 1.80 4.37
CA VAL A 79 -20.75 3.22 4.02
C VAL A 79 -21.93 3.60 3.13
N HIS A 80 -22.37 2.70 2.24
CA HIS A 80 -23.49 2.96 1.33
C HIS A 80 -24.85 2.90 2.03
N TYR A 81 -25.11 1.82 2.78
CA TYR A 81 -26.44 1.60 3.40
C TYR A 81 -26.59 2.24 4.78
N TRP A 82 -25.49 2.39 5.52
CA TRP A 82 -25.46 2.98 6.88
C TRP A 82 -24.36 4.04 7.01
N PRO A 83 -24.45 5.21 6.33
CA PRO A 83 -23.42 6.23 6.34
C PRO A 83 -23.01 6.69 7.73
N ARG A 84 -24.00 6.81 8.65
CA ARG A 84 -23.75 7.21 10.05
C ARG A 84 -22.84 6.20 10.78
N LEU A 85 -23.10 4.90 10.59
CA LEU A 85 -22.29 3.82 11.16
C LEU A 85 -20.87 3.83 10.56
N GLY A 86 -20.76 4.01 9.24
CA GLY A 86 -19.49 4.14 8.56
C GLY A 86 -18.64 5.29 9.11
N HIS A 87 -19.25 6.45 9.36
CA HIS A 87 -18.59 7.59 10.00
C HIS A 87 -18.16 7.29 11.44
N LEU A 88 -19.03 6.67 12.23
CA LEU A 88 -18.74 6.31 13.62
C LEU A 88 -17.57 5.31 13.73
N LEU A 89 -17.55 4.30 12.89
CA LEU A 89 -16.56 3.23 12.90
C LEU A 89 -15.23 3.62 12.28
N ARG A 90 -15.19 4.64 11.42
CA ARG A 90 -14.00 5.03 10.67
C ARG A 90 -12.79 5.28 11.57
N ARG A 91 -12.92 6.14 12.57
CA ARG A 91 -11.80 6.53 13.45
C ARG A 91 -11.33 5.39 14.36
N PRO A 92 -12.21 4.67 15.10
CA PRO A 92 -11.77 3.55 15.92
C PRO A 92 -11.13 2.43 15.10
N LEU A 93 -11.68 2.08 13.92
CA LEU A 93 -11.09 1.06 13.06
C LEU A 93 -9.72 1.49 12.50
N GLN A 94 -9.54 2.77 12.17
CA GLN A 94 -8.24 3.28 11.75
C GLN A 94 -7.20 3.17 12.86
N ILE A 95 -7.55 3.54 14.09
CA ILE A 95 -6.66 3.44 15.25
C ILE A 95 -6.33 1.97 15.55
N MET A 96 -7.33 1.10 15.57
CA MET A 96 -7.14 -0.34 15.79
C MET A 96 -6.23 -0.95 14.72
N SER A 97 -6.46 -0.63 13.45
CA SER A 97 -5.63 -1.11 12.34
C SER A 97 -4.19 -0.64 12.47
N PHE A 98 -3.99 0.62 12.87
CA PHE A 98 -2.66 1.16 13.10
C PHE A 98 -1.95 0.48 14.27
N LEU A 99 -2.63 0.33 15.42
CA LEU A 99 -2.08 -0.36 16.59
C LEU A 99 -1.76 -1.81 16.28
N PHE A 100 -2.65 -2.50 15.56
CA PHE A 100 -2.42 -3.87 15.11
C PHE A 100 -1.18 -3.96 14.21
N LEU A 101 -1.04 -3.05 13.24
CA LEU A 101 0.12 -2.99 12.35
C LEU A 101 1.42 -2.77 13.15
N VAL A 102 1.43 -1.84 14.09
CA VAL A 102 2.61 -1.55 14.94
C VAL A 102 2.96 -2.75 15.82
N ALA A 103 1.96 -3.34 16.48
CA ALA A 103 2.16 -4.53 17.32
C ALA A 103 2.67 -5.72 16.50
N PHE A 104 2.14 -5.87 15.29
CA PHE A 104 2.51 -6.96 14.40
C PHE A 104 3.94 -6.79 13.84
N ILE A 105 4.29 -5.59 13.38
CA ILE A 105 5.66 -5.27 12.95
C ILE A 105 6.64 -5.45 14.13
N GLY A 106 6.30 -4.92 15.30
CA GLY A 106 7.10 -5.07 16.50
C GLY A 106 7.28 -6.54 16.91
N GLY A 107 6.22 -7.33 16.87
CA GLY A 107 6.25 -8.77 17.11
C GLY A 107 7.14 -9.50 16.09
N ALA A 108 6.98 -9.20 14.80
CA ALA A 108 7.80 -9.80 13.75
C ALA A 108 9.30 -9.48 13.93
N ILE A 109 9.65 -8.27 14.30
CA ILE A 109 11.03 -7.86 14.59
C ILE A 109 11.53 -8.57 15.84
N PHE A 110 10.75 -8.58 16.92
CA PHE A 110 11.15 -9.19 18.20
C PHE A 110 11.39 -10.70 18.07
N THR A 111 10.49 -11.42 17.45
CA THR A 111 10.61 -12.88 17.24
C THR A 111 11.74 -13.26 16.29
N ASN A 112 12.10 -12.35 15.37
CA ASN A 112 13.15 -12.57 14.38
C ASN A 112 14.41 -11.71 14.62
N ALA A 113 14.62 -11.22 15.86
CA ALA A 113 15.72 -10.30 16.20
C ALA A 113 17.10 -10.85 15.80
N ARG A 114 17.31 -12.17 15.88
CA ARG A 114 18.56 -12.83 15.44
C ARG A 114 18.85 -12.66 13.96
N TYR A 115 17.83 -12.41 13.13
CA TYR A 115 17.99 -12.22 11.68
C TYR A 115 18.07 -10.74 11.28
N LEU A 116 17.99 -9.81 12.25
CA LEU A 116 18.02 -8.37 11.95
C LEU A 116 19.29 -7.94 11.21
N THR A 117 20.46 -8.49 11.58
CA THR A 117 21.71 -8.19 10.89
C THR A 117 21.67 -8.62 9.43
N VAL A 118 21.19 -9.84 9.17
CA VAL A 118 21.03 -10.38 7.81
C VAL A 118 19.98 -9.54 7.05
N PHE A 119 18.87 -9.18 7.72
CA PHE A 119 17.87 -8.32 7.13
C PHE A 119 18.45 -6.97 6.69
N VAL A 120 19.15 -6.27 7.57
CA VAL A 120 19.73 -4.95 7.28
C VAL A 120 20.77 -5.02 6.17
N GLN A 121 21.62 -6.05 6.18
CA GLN A 121 22.70 -6.18 5.19
C GLN A 121 22.23 -6.69 3.83
N SER A 122 21.30 -7.64 3.80
CA SER A 122 20.93 -8.35 2.58
C SER A 122 19.56 -7.98 2.02
N ILE A 123 18.57 -7.65 2.85
CA ILE A 123 17.19 -7.44 2.42
C ILE A 123 16.86 -5.95 2.31
N LEU A 124 17.24 -5.16 3.30
CA LEU A 124 16.92 -3.73 3.33
C LEU A 124 17.38 -2.97 2.08
N PRO A 125 18.58 -3.21 1.51
CA PRO A 125 18.99 -2.54 0.26
C PRO A 125 18.01 -2.81 -0.90
N PHE A 126 17.48 -4.03 -1.02
CA PHE A 126 16.46 -4.36 -2.04
C PHE A 126 15.13 -3.67 -1.78
N VAL A 127 14.70 -3.59 -0.52
CA VAL A 127 13.49 -2.85 -0.13
C VAL A 127 13.62 -1.36 -0.49
N VAL A 128 14.77 -0.77 -0.17
CA VAL A 128 15.08 0.64 -0.49
C VAL A 128 15.08 0.86 -2.01
N LEU A 129 15.79 0.01 -2.74
CA LEU A 129 15.90 0.09 -4.21
C LEU A 129 14.52 -0.07 -4.87
N HIS A 130 13.75 -1.06 -4.47
CA HIS A 130 12.42 -1.31 -5.02
C HIS A 130 11.47 -0.11 -4.76
N ASN A 131 11.50 0.46 -3.55
CA ASN A 131 10.72 1.66 -3.24
C ASN A 131 11.18 2.88 -4.04
N ALA A 132 12.49 3.05 -4.23
CA ALA A 132 13.03 4.13 -5.06
C ALA A 132 12.57 4.00 -6.52
N ILE A 133 12.56 2.77 -7.06
CA ILE A 133 12.02 2.48 -8.39
C ILE A 133 10.53 2.83 -8.45
N ALA A 134 9.74 2.43 -7.46
CA ALA A 134 8.31 2.74 -7.40
C ALA A 134 8.04 4.25 -7.35
N ILE A 135 8.82 5.02 -6.56
CA ILE A 135 8.78 6.48 -6.53
C ILE A 135 9.11 7.04 -7.93
N GLY A 136 10.20 6.54 -8.55
CA GLY A 136 10.62 6.96 -9.89
C GLY A 136 9.56 6.67 -10.96
N LEU A 137 8.93 5.51 -10.91
CA LEU A 137 7.84 5.13 -11.81
C LEU A 137 6.61 6.02 -11.62
N GLY A 138 6.17 6.23 -10.38
CA GLY A 138 5.03 7.11 -10.10
C GLY A 138 5.26 8.55 -10.56
N TRP A 139 6.43 9.10 -10.26
CA TRP A 139 6.83 10.43 -10.69
C TRP A 139 7.01 10.51 -12.21
N GLY A 140 7.71 9.55 -12.81
CA GLY A 140 7.96 9.50 -14.25
C GLY A 140 6.67 9.38 -15.04
N THR A 141 5.76 8.50 -14.64
CA THR A 141 4.43 8.35 -15.27
C THR A 141 3.63 9.64 -15.19
N ALA A 142 3.62 10.30 -14.04
CA ALA A 142 2.94 11.59 -13.88
C ALA A 142 3.51 12.66 -14.81
N LYS A 143 4.84 12.70 -14.98
CA LYS A 143 5.49 13.65 -15.90
C LYS A 143 5.22 13.33 -17.37
N VAL A 144 5.22 12.07 -17.77
CA VAL A 144 4.84 11.63 -19.14
C VAL A 144 3.41 12.02 -19.45
N LEU A 145 2.49 11.84 -18.48
CA LEU A 145 1.09 12.23 -18.61
C LEU A 145 0.85 13.73 -18.42
N ARG A 146 1.90 14.52 -18.18
CA ARG A 146 1.83 15.97 -17.99
C ARG A 146 0.85 16.41 -16.91
N LEU A 147 0.79 15.64 -15.83
CA LEU A 147 -0.08 15.95 -14.70
C LEU A 147 0.37 17.21 -13.94
N SER A 148 -0.57 17.85 -13.26
CA SER A 148 -0.27 18.96 -12.35
C SER A 148 0.69 18.53 -11.24
N ASP A 149 1.36 19.47 -10.58
CA ASP A 149 2.22 19.13 -9.45
C ASP A 149 1.43 18.48 -8.30
N TYR A 150 0.18 18.87 -8.09
CA TYR A 150 -0.72 18.28 -7.11
C TYR A 150 -0.99 16.80 -7.41
N ASP A 151 -1.29 16.48 -8.67
CA ASP A 151 -1.58 15.11 -9.12
C ASP A 151 -0.30 14.28 -9.18
N THR A 152 0.82 14.89 -9.58
CA THR A 152 2.15 14.25 -9.59
C THR A 152 2.52 13.77 -8.19
N ARG A 153 2.30 14.59 -7.16
CA ARG A 153 2.57 14.20 -5.77
C ARG A 153 1.66 13.06 -5.32
N ALA A 154 0.36 13.14 -5.63
CA ALA A 154 -0.60 12.10 -5.32
C ALA A 154 -0.21 10.77 -5.98
N MET A 155 0.06 10.77 -7.27
CA MET A 155 0.42 9.59 -8.03
C MET A 155 1.74 8.97 -7.56
N THR A 156 2.75 9.79 -7.31
CA THR A 156 4.06 9.32 -6.84
C THR A 156 3.95 8.62 -5.49
N ILE A 157 3.22 9.23 -4.55
CA ILE A 157 3.01 8.66 -3.22
C ILE A 157 2.19 7.36 -3.33
N GLU A 158 1.10 7.36 -4.08
CA GLU A 158 0.22 6.19 -4.19
C GLU A 158 0.94 4.99 -4.82
N VAL A 159 1.72 5.20 -5.87
CA VAL A 159 2.52 4.13 -6.52
C VAL A 159 3.64 3.62 -5.61
N SER A 160 4.21 4.46 -4.75
CA SER A 160 5.30 4.08 -3.85
C SER A 160 4.85 3.48 -2.52
N MET A 161 3.57 3.62 -2.17
CA MET A 161 3.02 3.16 -0.89
C MET A 161 2.25 1.85 -1.08
N HIS A 162 2.80 0.76 -0.59
CA HIS A 162 2.19 -0.57 -0.72
C HIS A 162 1.46 -0.99 0.56
N ASN A 163 0.50 -1.90 0.43
CA ASN A 163 -0.22 -2.46 1.57
C ASN A 163 0.54 -3.63 2.20
N SER A 164 1.56 -3.31 2.99
CA SER A 164 2.38 -4.30 3.70
C SER A 164 1.59 -5.11 4.74
N GLY A 165 0.55 -4.51 5.33
CA GLY A 165 -0.34 -5.23 6.25
C GLY A 165 -1.10 -6.36 5.56
N LEU A 166 -1.51 -6.15 4.30
CA LEU A 166 -2.09 -7.19 3.49
C LEU A 166 -1.10 -8.29 3.16
N GLY A 167 0.12 -7.92 2.71
CA GLY A 167 1.18 -8.89 2.43
C GLY A 167 1.45 -9.77 3.65
N LEU A 168 1.50 -9.16 4.81
CA LEU A 168 1.70 -9.85 6.09
C LEU A 168 0.54 -10.80 6.44
N ALA A 169 -0.70 -10.35 6.24
CA ALA A 169 -1.89 -11.19 6.45
C ALA A 169 -1.90 -12.42 5.53
N LEU A 170 -1.50 -12.26 4.27
CA LEU A 170 -1.39 -13.37 3.32
C LEU A 170 -0.28 -14.36 3.73
N ILE A 171 0.88 -13.87 4.17
CA ILE A 171 2.00 -14.70 4.62
C ILE A 171 1.57 -15.56 5.82
N LEU A 172 0.84 -15.00 6.76
CA LEU A 172 0.37 -15.74 7.93
C LEU A 172 -0.69 -16.77 7.60
N ASN A 173 -1.62 -16.43 6.69
CA ASN A 173 -2.75 -17.30 6.40
C ASN A 173 -2.45 -18.38 5.34
N GLN A 174 -1.54 -18.11 4.41
CA GLN A 174 -1.32 -18.96 3.24
C GLN A 174 0.06 -19.63 3.22
N PHE A 175 1.02 -19.11 3.98
CA PHE A 175 2.41 -19.57 3.95
C PHE A 175 2.93 -20.00 5.32
N ASP A 176 2.05 -20.43 6.22
CA ASP A 176 2.37 -20.89 7.59
C ASP A 176 3.32 -19.93 8.35
N GLY A 177 3.18 -18.62 8.08
CA GLY A 177 3.97 -17.60 8.76
C GLY A 177 5.45 -17.64 8.43
N LEU A 178 5.84 -18.02 7.20
CA LEU A 178 7.24 -18.00 6.73
C LEU A 178 7.99 -16.76 7.27
N GLY A 179 8.83 -16.97 8.30
CA GLY A 179 9.45 -15.88 9.08
C GLY A 179 10.29 -14.93 8.25
N GLY A 180 11.00 -15.43 7.21
CA GLY A 180 11.74 -14.59 6.28
C GLY A 180 10.85 -13.67 5.45
N ALA A 181 9.74 -14.18 4.92
CA ALA A 181 8.78 -13.41 4.15
C ALA A 181 8.06 -12.35 5.04
N ALA A 182 7.70 -12.74 6.28
CA ALA A 182 7.11 -11.82 7.25
C ALA A 182 8.07 -10.67 7.60
N LEU A 183 9.37 -10.96 7.74
CA LEU A 183 10.39 -9.94 8.01
C LEU A 183 10.56 -8.97 6.83
N VAL A 184 10.51 -9.47 5.58
CA VAL A 184 10.52 -8.62 4.37
C VAL A 184 9.31 -7.72 4.35
N ALA A 185 8.09 -8.26 4.57
CA ALA A 185 6.86 -7.49 4.55
C ALA A 185 6.81 -6.43 5.67
N ALA A 186 7.29 -6.77 6.87
CA ALA A 186 7.40 -5.84 8.00
C ALA A 186 8.42 -4.73 7.71
N GLY A 187 9.61 -5.08 7.24
CA GLY A 187 10.65 -4.12 6.87
C GLY A 187 10.21 -3.18 5.75
N TRP A 188 9.51 -3.71 4.76
CA TRP A 188 8.86 -2.92 3.73
C TRP A 188 7.83 -1.95 4.33
N GLY A 189 7.01 -2.43 5.26
CA GLY A 189 6.01 -1.62 5.96
C GLY A 189 6.60 -0.45 6.73
N VAL A 190 7.78 -0.63 7.34
CA VAL A 190 8.50 0.46 8.01
C VAL A 190 9.13 1.41 6.98
N TRP A 191 9.83 0.85 5.99
CA TRP A 191 10.57 1.67 5.03
C TRP A 191 9.69 2.61 4.21
N HIS A 192 8.57 2.11 3.66
CA HIS A 192 7.70 2.98 2.84
C HIS A 192 7.07 4.12 3.65
N LEU A 193 6.86 3.94 4.97
CA LEU A 193 6.46 5.04 5.83
C LEU A 193 7.55 6.10 5.94
N ILE A 194 8.79 5.68 6.19
CA ILE A 194 9.95 6.59 6.28
C ILE A 194 10.11 7.38 4.97
N SER A 195 10.11 6.68 3.83
CA SER A 195 10.27 7.30 2.50
C SER A 195 9.09 8.22 2.15
N GLY A 196 7.87 7.82 2.45
CA GLY A 196 6.67 8.63 2.23
C GLY A 196 6.66 9.91 3.05
N TRP A 197 7.01 9.83 4.34
CA TRP A 197 7.15 11.00 5.20
C TRP A 197 8.28 11.92 4.75
N ALA A 198 9.42 11.36 4.31
CA ALA A 198 10.54 12.14 3.77
C ALA A 198 10.12 12.90 2.52
N LEU A 199 9.41 12.26 1.58
CA LEU A 199 8.84 12.89 0.38
C LEU A 199 7.85 14.00 0.75
N ALA A 200 6.93 13.75 1.68
CA ALA A 200 5.97 14.74 2.12
C ALA A 200 6.65 15.96 2.77
N ALA A 201 7.65 15.74 3.62
CA ALA A 201 8.42 16.81 4.23
C ALA A 201 9.19 17.65 3.19
N TRP A 202 9.75 16.96 2.18
CA TRP A 202 10.44 17.63 1.08
C TRP A 202 9.50 18.48 0.22
N TRP A 203 8.35 17.92 -0.18
CA TRP A 203 7.37 18.63 -1.00
C TRP A 203 6.60 19.71 -0.23
N LYS A 204 6.39 19.56 1.08
CA LYS A 204 5.75 20.58 1.92
C LYS A 204 6.49 21.94 1.88
N ARG A 205 7.80 21.91 1.63
CA ARG A 205 8.65 23.12 1.53
C ARG A 205 8.58 23.79 0.16
N ARG A 206 7.86 23.21 -0.80
CA ARG A 206 7.74 23.70 -2.17
C ARG A 206 6.28 23.89 -2.51
N ASP A 207 5.88 25.09 -2.91
CA ASP A 207 4.51 25.29 -3.37
C ASP A 207 4.29 24.60 -4.71
N PRO A 208 3.20 23.83 -4.85
CA PRO A 208 2.90 23.14 -6.10
C PRO A 208 2.49 24.17 -7.16
N HIS A 209 3.07 24.06 -8.36
CA HIS A 209 2.67 24.88 -9.49
C HIS A 209 1.44 24.26 -10.17
N PRO A 210 0.34 24.98 -10.35
CA PRO A 210 -0.79 24.54 -11.15
C PRO A 210 -0.36 24.54 -12.62
N GLN A 211 -0.05 23.37 -13.20
CA GLN A 211 0.10 23.26 -14.65
C GLN A 211 -1.28 23.26 -15.27
N GLY A 212 -1.46 24.09 -16.29
CA GLY A 212 -2.72 24.45 -16.89
C GLY A 212 -3.61 23.27 -17.28
N GLY A 213 -4.88 23.39 -16.89
CA GLY A 213 -5.95 22.54 -17.36
C GLY A 213 -6.97 22.14 -16.31
N SER A 214 -7.47 23.07 -15.55
CA SER A 214 -8.89 23.24 -15.18
C SER A 214 -9.02 24.51 -14.35
N GLN A 215 -9.30 25.60 -15.03
CA GLN A 215 -10.00 26.70 -14.41
C GLN A 215 -11.42 26.20 -14.09
N VAL A 216 -11.58 25.53 -12.97
CA VAL A 216 -12.87 25.53 -12.31
C VAL A 216 -12.99 26.91 -11.71
N ALA A 217 -13.81 27.73 -12.34
CA ALA A 217 -14.13 29.09 -12.02
C ALA A 217 -14.19 29.28 -10.49
N ARG A 218 -13.30 30.09 -9.96
CA ARG A 218 -13.62 30.94 -8.81
C ARG A 218 -14.72 31.88 -9.33
N THR A 219 -15.96 31.52 -9.11
CA THR A 219 -17.02 32.49 -9.05
C THR A 219 -16.75 33.29 -7.78
N ASP A 220 -16.06 34.40 -7.95
CA ASP A 220 -16.12 35.51 -7.03
C ASP A 220 -17.60 35.91 -6.92
N THR A 221 -18.22 35.55 -5.83
CA THR A 221 -19.40 36.27 -5.37
C THR A 221 -18.90 37.50 -4.66
N ALA A 222 -18.61 38.52 -5.46
CA ALA A 222 -18.73 39.90 -5.05
C ALA A 222 -20.19 40.29 -5.34
N GLU A 223 -21.02 40.39 -4.29
CA GLU A 223 -22.05 41.40 -4.08
C GLU A 223 -22.65 41.17 -2.68
#